data_559b5e7a013ba10ae19649a0489fd1e7
#
_entry.id   559b5e7a013ba10ae19649a0489fd1e7
#
_cell.length_a   1.000
_cell.length_b   1.000
_cell.length_c   1.000
_cell.angle_alpha   90.00
_cell.angle_beta   90.00
_cell.angle_gamma   90.00
#
_symmetry.space_group_name_H-M   'P 1'
#
loop_
_entity.id
_entity.type
_entity.pdbx_description
1 polymer ?
#
loop_
_entity_poly.entity_id
_entity_poly.type
_entity_poly.pdbx_seq_one_letter_code
_entity_poly.pdbx_strand_id
1 'polypeptide(L)'
;MVGLTGDDSAAVELVPSLMAFRAEPGLPDIQVRVEWTDELTPASGLQLFDSGALWRLYECEAGFQFDFRAPVFGDEPYKRLLVNRDFSRATLQMSAEVSGAFPYAAPLDYPVDELLIMHRLTQEKAIELHGCGIVRADGTGNLFVGHSGAGKSTTTRLWMEREDVEILSDDRIIVRRDEGCQDDRAQKQVPPLRFANGRNDKVFMRNDKPSTRNYNASIRNDKSNMRMYGTPWHGEAAYGSPGSARLGSIFVLEHGAGNVLTRLSASQAVAELFARSFVPFHRHEYVESALEFLQELVSAVPCYRYAFEPDGGAVERVLELCD
;
A
#
# COMPACT_ATOMS: atom_id res chain seq x y z
N MET A 1 -9.20 4.41 6.85
CA MET A 1 -10.36 4.04 6.00
C MET A 1 -10.72 5.19 5.08
N VAL A 2 -11.01 4.91 3.81
CA VAL A 2 -11.51 5.91 2.85
C VAL A 2 -13.01 5.69 2.69
N GLY A 3 -13.81 6.73 2.94
CA GLY A 3 -15.26 6.73 2.76
C GLY A 3 -15.64 7.42 1.44
N LEU A 4 -16.40 6.74 0.58
CA LEU A 4 -16.90 7.28 -0.67
C LEU A 4 -18.38 7.61 -0.57
N THR A 5 -18.74 8.77 -1.07
CA THR A 5 -20.14 9.18 -1.27
C THR A 5 -20.29 9.69 -2.70
N GLY A 6 -21.31 9.23 -3.42
CA GLY A 6 -21.67 9.74 -4.75
C GLY A 6 -22.84 10.69 -4.67
N ASP A 7 -23.08 11.46 -5.74
CA ASP A 7 -24.36 12.12 -5.95
C ASP A 7 -25.44 11.06 -6.17
N ASP A 8 -26.70 11.37 -5.80
CA ASP A 8 -27.83 10.44 -5.81
C ASP A 8 -28.13 9.80 -7.20
N SER A 9 -27.42 10.20 -8.24
CA SER A 9 -27.68 9.80 -9.62
C SER A 9 -26.81 8.68 -10.17
N ALA A 10 -25.69 8.32 -9.52
CA ALA A 10 -24.77 7.30 -10.03
C ALA A 10 -24.15 6.45 -8.90
N ALA A 11 -24.18 5.13 -9.07
CA ALA A 11 -23.49 4.21 -8.18
C ALA A 11 -21.98 4.40 -8.34
N VAL A 12 -21.27 4.55 -7.22
CA VAL A 12 -19.80 4.57 -7.22
C VAL A 12 -19.29 3.13 -7.29
N GLU A 13 -18.77 2.74 -8.44
CA GLU A 13 -18.15 1.43 -8.63
C GLU A 13 -16.68 1.46 -8.19
N LEU A 14 -16.26 0.41 -7.49
CA LEU A 14 -14.87 0.20 -7.12
C LEU A 14 -14.17 -0.66 -8.16
N VAL A 15 -12.91 -0.37 -8.44
CA VAL A 15 -12.06 -1.25 -9.26
C VAL A 15 -11.89 -2.62 -8.58
N PRO A 16 -11.72 -3.70 -9.34
CA PRO A 16 -11.63 -5.06 -8.78
C PRO A 16 -10.57 -5.23 -7.68
N SER A 17 -9.43 -4.55 -7.79
CA SER A 17 -8.35 -4.59 -6.79
C SER A 17 -8.78 -4.04 -5.42
N LEU A 18 -9.71 -3.08 -5.38
CA LEU A 18 -10.24 -2.50 -4.14
C LEU A 18 -11.35 -3.34 -3.48
N MET A 19 -11.95 -4.28 -4.21
CA MET A 19 -13.09 -5.07 -3.69
C MET A 19 -12.73 -5.88 -2.44
N ALA A 20 -11.53 -6.45 -2.39
CA ALA A 20 -11.05 -7.20 -1.22
C ALA A 20 -10.79 -6.29 0.00
N PHE A 21 -10.59 -5.00 -0.23
CA PHE A 21 -10.31 -4.00 0.81
C PHE A 21 -11.56 -3.26 1.28
N ARG A 22 -12.73 -3.64 0.81
CA ARG A 22 -14.00 -3.08 1.25
C ARG A 22 -14.22 -3.41 2.72
N ALA A 23 -14.45 -2.36 3.53
CA ALA A 23 -14.75 -2.48 4.96
C ALA A 23 -16.23 -2.19 5.25
N GLU A 24 -16.70 -2.63 6.40
CA GLU A 24 -18.01 -2.21 6.93
C GLU A 24 -18.03 -0.69 7.14
N PRO A 25 -19.21 -0.05 7.00
CA PRO A 25 -19.35 1.37 7.23
C PRO A 25 -18.86 1.80 8.64
N GLY A 26 -18.06 2.84 8.68
CA GLY A 26 -17.47 3.39 9.90
C GLY A 26 -17.10 4.85 9.71
N LEU A 27 -16.44 5.45 10.70
CA LEU A 27 -15.91 6.81 10.55
C LEU A 27 -14.65 6.75 9.68
N PRO A 28 -14.66 7.34 8.47
CA PRO A 28 -13.51 7.32 7.60
C PRO A 28 -12.46 8.35 8.02
N ASP A 29 -11.19 8.03 7.78
CA ASP A 29 -10.07 8.97 7.93
C ASP A 29 -10.02 9.96 6.77
N ILE A 30 -10.50 9.54 5.60
CA ILE A 30 -10.61 10.33 4.38
C ILE A 30 -12.04 10.22 3.85
N GLN A 31 -12.74 11.34 3.72
CA GLN A 31 -14.06 11.41 3.08
C GLN A 31 -13.90 11.93 1.65
N VAL A 32 -14.34 11.17 0.67
CA VAL A 32 -14.32 11.56 -0.74
C VAL A 32 -15.74 11.64 -1.28
N ARG A 33 -16.15 12.82 -1.72
CA ARG A 33 -17.40 13.02 -2.46
C ARG A 33 -17.08 12.96 -3.95
N VAL A 34 -17.78 12.11 -4.68
CA VAL A 34 -17.64 11.95 -6.13
C VAL A 34 -18.76 12.75 -6.81
N GLU A 35 -18.40 13.61 -7.76
CA GLU A 35 -19.30 14.44 -8.55
C GLU A 35 -19.04 14.19 -10.04
N TRP A 36 -20.08 13.94 -10.81
CA TRP A 36 -20.02 13.93 -12.27
C TRP A 36 -20.44 15.30 -12.80
N THR A 37 -19.61 15.92 -13.61
CA THR A 37 -19.82 17.29 -14.10
C THR A 37 -19.45 17.42 -15.56
N ASP A 38 -20.17 18.30 -16.28
CA ASP A 38 -19.83 18.64 -17.67
C ASP A 38 -18.57 19.51 -17.75
N GLU A 39 -18.31 20.31 -16.70
CA GLU A 39 -17.12 21.14 -16.61
C GLU A 39 -16.40 20.91 -15.27
N LEU A 40 -15.14 20.52 -15.34
CA LEU A 40 -14.29 20.44 -14.16
C LEU A 40 -13.98 21.85 -13.65
N THR A 41 -13.94 22.03 -12.33
CA THR A 41 -13.51 23.31 -11.71
C THR A 41 -12.17 23.74 -12.33
N PRO A 42 -12.00 24.98 -12.80
CA PRO A 42 -10.74 25.43 -13.41
C PRO A 42 -9.54 25.19 -12.52
N ALA A 43 -8.40 24.87 -13.12
CA ALA A 43 -7.14 24.77 -12.38
C ALA A 43 -6.82 26.11 -11.74
N SER A 44 -6.54 26.12 -10.46
CA SER A 44 -6.23 27.32 -9.69
C SER A 44 -5.04 27.09 -8.76
N GLY A 45 -4.32 28.17 -8.45
CA GLY A 45 -3.20 28.11 -7.52
C GLY A 45 -1.83 27.88 -8.17
N LEU A 46 -0.84 27.60 -7.34
CA LEU A 46 0.55 27.39 -7.73
C LEU A 46 0.78 25.91 -8.10
N GLN A 47 1.25 25.65 -9.31
CA GLN A 47 1.66 24.29 -9.67
C GLN A 47 2.90 23.89 -8.87
N LEU A 48 2.78 22.83 -8.06
CA LEU A 48 3.86 22.28 -7.23
C LEU A 48 4.59 21.13 -7.93
N PHE A 49 3.87 20.34 -8.72
CA PHE A 49 4.43 19.14 -9.32
C PHE A 49 3.75 18.81 -10.65
N ASP A 50 4.51 18.22 -11.57
CA ASP A 50 4.02 17.63 -12.82
C ASP A 50 4.70 16.26 -13.01
N SER A 51 3.91 15.20 -13.07
CA SER A 51 4.43 13.83 -13.31
C SER A 51 4.95 13.63 -14.73
N GLY A 52 4.77 14.61 -15.59
CA GLY A 52 5.10 14.54 -17.01
C GLY A 52 4.08 13.78 -17.87
N ALA A 53 3.17 13.01 -17.27
CA ALA A 53 2.20 12.19 -18.00
C ALA A 53 0.80 12.19 -17.36
N LEU A 54 0.64 11.60 -16.19
CA LEU A 54 -0.67 11.20 -15.67
C LEU A 54 -1.35 12.26 -14.80
N TRP A 55 -0.59 13.04 -14.04
CA TRP A 55 -1.19 13.97 -13.09
C TRP A 55 -0.30 15.19 -12.79
N ARG A 56 -0.97 16.26 -12.35
CA ARG A 56 -0.36 17.50 -11.86
C ARG A 56 -0.92 17.85 -10.50
N LEU A 57 -0.11 18.50 -9.67
CA LEU A 57 -0.47 18.97 -8.35
C LEU A 57 -0.36 20.49 -8.29
N TYR A 58 -1.39 21.11 -7.74
CA TYR A 58 -1.46 22.55 -7.47
C TYR A 58 -1.75 22.80 -5.99
N GLU A 59 -1.14 23.85 -5.44
CA GLU A 59 -1.51 24.39 -4.13
C GLU A 59 -2.53 25.51 -4.31
N CYS A 60 -3.68 25.35 -3.66
CA CYS A 60 -4.79 26.28 -3.67
C CYS A 60 -5.00 26.86 -2.26
N GLU A 61 -5.81 27.92 -2.14
CA GLU A 61 -6.15 28.52 -0.84
C GLU A 61 -6.77 27.49 0.12
N ALA A 62 -7.70 26.68 -0.34
CA ALA A 62 -8.41 25.69 0.46
C ALA A 62 -7.63 24.39 0.71
N GLY A 63 -6.52 24.15 0.00
CA GLY A 63 -5.76 22.89 0.09
C GLY A 63 -5.00 22.59 -1.18
N PHE A 64 -5.27 21.43 -1.78
CA PHE A 64 -4.59 20.97 -2.98
C PHE A 64 -5.57 20.56 -4.07
N GLN A 65 -5.10 20.64 -5.31
CA GLN A 65 -5.81 20.17 -6.48
C GLN A 65 -4.90 19.27 -7.28
N PHE A 66 -5.42 18.10 -7.63
CA PHE A 66 -4.77 17.17 -8.55
C PHE A 66 -5.57 17.09 -9.84
N ASP A 67 -4.90 17.27 -10.97
CA ASP A 67 -5.46 17.08 -12.30
C ASP A 67 -4.97 15.77 -12.87
N PHE A 68 -5.89 14.90 -13.26
CA PHE A 68 -5.56 13.60 -13.87
C PHE A 68 -5.88 13.62 -15.36
N ARG A 69 -4.93 13.09 -16.12
CA ARG A 69 -4.99 13.00 -17.58
C ARG A 69 -4.71 11.59 -18.03
N ALA A 70 -5.26 11.21 -19.16
CA ALA A 70 -4.88 9.99 -19.85
C ALA A 70 -4.91 10.23 -21.35
N PRO A 71 -3.90 9.82 -22.12
CA PRO A 71 -3.84 10.05 -23.56
C PRO A 71 -5.07 9.56 -24.33
N VAL A 72 -5.72 8.51 -23.82
CA VAL A 72 -6.95 7.95 -24.40
C VAL A 72 -8.14 8.91 -24.31
N PHE A 73 -8.12 9.87 -23.37
CA PHE A 73 -9.18 10.87 -23.16
C PHE A 73 -8.83 12.26 -23.70
N GLY A 74 -7.65 12.42 -24.33
CA GLY A 74 -7.14 13.68 -24.84
C GLY A 74 -6.20 14.41 -23.90
N ASP A 75 -5.96 15.71 -24.18
CA ASP A 75 -4.98 16.53 -23.46
C ASP A 75 -5.55 17.19 -22.19
N GLU A 76 -6.86 17.32 -22.11
CA GLU A 76 -7.52 17.93 -20.96
C GLU A 76 -7.68 16.95 -19.80
N PRO A 77 -7.71 17.43 -18.56
CA PRO A 77 -8.02 16.58 -17.42
C PRO A 77 -9.40 15.95 -17.53
N TYR A 78 -9.51 14.66 -17.34
CA TYR A 78 -10.78 13.95 -17.28
C TYR A 78 -11.29 13.76 -15.84
N LYS A 79 -10.41 13.97 -14.87
CA LYS A 79 -10.66 13.78 -13.46
C LYS A 79 -9.89 14.83 -12.65
N ARG A 80 -10.51 15.37 -11.61
CA ARG A 80 -9.93 16.39 -10.73
C ARG A 80 -10.25 16.12 -9.28
N LEU A 81 -9.23 16.05 -8.44
CA LEU A 81 -9.36 15.88 -7.01
C LEU A 81 -9.08 17.22 -6.33
N LEU A 82 -10.07 17.76 -5.62
CA LEU A 82 -9.94 18.90 -4.73
C LEU A 82 -9.88 18.38 -3.30
N VAL A 83 -8.80 18.63 -2.57
CA VAL A 83 -8.59 18.06 -1.24
C VAL A 83 -8.09 19.13 -0.26
N ASN A 84 -8.57 19.07 0.98
CA ASN A 84 -8.14 19.97 2.04
C ASN A 84 -6.71 19.66 2.50
N ARG A 85 -6.11 20.57 3.29
CA ARG A 85 -4.68 20.53 3.64
C ARG A 85 -4.24 19.28 4.42
N ASP A 86 -5.12 18.68 5.20
CA ASP A 86 -4.83 17.48 6.00
C ASP A 86 -5.28 16.17 5.34
N PHE A 87 -5.73 16.23 4.10
CA PHE A 87 -6.20 15.09 3.32
C PHE A 87 -7.32 14.28 3.99
N SER A 88 -8.14 14.93 4.81
CA SER A 88 -9.29 14.28 5.45
C SER A 88 -10.58 14.39 4.65
N ARG A 89 -10.68 15.39 3.76
CA ARG A 89 -11.87 15.63 2.93
C ARG A 89 -11.48 15.98 1.51
N ALA A 90 -12.16 15.35 0.56
CA ALA A 90 -11.93 15.58 -0.85
C ALA A 90 -13.24 15.60 -1.64
N THR A 91 -13.25 16.37 -2.73
CA THR A 91 -14.22 16.26 -3.81
C THR A 91 -13.50 15.76 -5.05
N LEU A 92 -13.95 14.65 -5.60
CA LEU A 92 -13.44 14.07 -6.82
C LEU A 92 -14.42 14.34 -7.95
N GLN A 93 -14.06 15.25 -8.84
CA GLN A 93 -14.84 15.58 -10.03
C GLN A 93 -14.44 14.66 -11.18
N MET A 94 -15.44 14.06 -11.80
CA MET A 94 -15.32 13.19 -12.99
C MET A 94 -15.98 13.89 -14.17
N SER A 95 -15.31 13.95 -15.31
CA SER A 95 -15.95 14.43 -16.55
C SER A 95 -17.12 13.51 -16.93
N ALA A 96 -18.31 14.09 -17.04
CA ALA A 96 -19.52 13.35 -17.43
C ALA A 96 -19.39 12.82 -18.88
N GLU A 97 -18.77 13.57 -19.78
CA GLU A 97 -18.50 13.18 -21.15
C GLU A 97 -17.61 11.92 -21.20
N VAL A 98 -16.47 11.94 -20.50
CA VAL A 98 -15.52 10.80 -20.45
C VAL A 98 -16.16 9.61 -19.77
N SER A 99 -16.87 9.80 -18.65
CA SER A 99 -17.54 8.71 -17.94
C SER A 99 -18.67 8.07 -18.76
N GLY A 100 -19.38 8.85 -19.56
CA GLY A 100 -20.37 8.34 -20.50
C GLY A 100 -19.79 7.53 -21.66
N ALA A 101 -18.63 7.93 -22.17
CA ALA A 101 -17.91 7.22 -23.24
C ALA A 101 -17.12 6.00 -22.72
N PHE A 102 -16.66 6.04 -21.47
CA PHE A 102 -15.80 5.02 -20.86
C PHE A 102 -16.36 4.59 -19.49
N PRO A 103 -17.36 3.70 -19.44
CA PRO A 103 -18.02 3.29 -18.21
C PRO A 103 -17.10 2.59 -17.20
N TYR A 104 -15.84 2.29 -17.60
CA TYR A 104 -14.80 1.70 -16.73
C TYR A 104 -13.93 2.74 -16.01
N ALA A 105 -14.15 4.05 -16.24
CA ALA A 105 -13.44 5.10 -15.51
C ALA A 105 -13.94 5.16 -14.06
N ALA A 106 -13.29 4.41 -13.19
CA ALA A 106 -13.64 4.40 -11.78
C ALA A 106 -13.16 5.67 -11.05
N PRO A 107 -13.89 6.18 -10.06
CA PRO A 107 -13.44 7.31 -9.27
C PRO A 107 -12.12 7.09 -8.56
N LEU A 108 -12.04 6.02 -7.76
CA LEU A 108 -10.80 5.62 -7.06
C LEU A 108 -10.09 4.51 -7.83
N ASP A 109 -9.36 4.90 -8.85
CA ASP A 109 -8.39 4.05 -9.52
C ASP A 109 -6.97 4.62 -9.29
N TYR A 110 -5.96 3.83 -9.59
CA TYR A 110 -4.59 4.31 -9.61
C TYR A 110 -4.42 5.48 -10.61
N PRO A 111 -3.78 6.60 -10.26
CA PRO A 111 -3.07 6.85 -9.01
C PRO A 111 -3.86 7.65 -7.95
N VAL A 112 -5.16 7.88 -8.10
CA VAL A 112 -5.96 8.71 -7.18
C VAL A 112 -5.95 8.15 -5.76
N ASP A 113 -6.21 6.85 -5.63
CA ASP A 113 -6.27 6.14 -4.36
C ASP A 113 -4.92 6.14 -3.64
N GLU A 114 -3.82 5.85 -4.34
CA GLU A 114 -2.46 5.88 -3.78
C GLU A 114 -2.06 7.29 -3.35
N LEU A 115 -2.30 8.31 -4.19
CA LEU A 115 -1.95 9.69 -3.88
C LEU A 115 -2.69 10.21 -2.65
N LEU A 116 -3.98 9.91 -2.49
CA LEU A 116 -4.74 10.26 -1.31
C LEU A 116 -4.16 9.62 -0.04
N ILE A 117 -3.89 8.32 -0.09
CA ILE A 117 -3.37 7.57 1.04
C ILE A 117 -1.94 8.00 1.36
N MET A 118 -1.06 8.08 0.38
CA MET A 118 0.33 8.50 0.56
C MET A 118 0.44 9.86 1.26
N HIS A 119 -0.37 10.84 0.84
CA HIS A 119 -0.39 12.15 1.49
C HIS A 119 -1.00 12.11 2.88
N ARG A 120 -2.08 11.32 3.08
CA ARG A 120 -2.68 11.16 4.40
C ARG A 120 -1.73 10.52 5.40
N LEU A 121 -0.92 9.56 4.99
CA LEU A 121 0.09 8.90 5.84
C LEU A 121 1.11 9.90 6.41
N THR A 122 1.37 11.03 5.74
CA THR A 122 2.26 12.09 6.27
C THR A 122 1.70 12.77 7.52
N GLN A 123 0.38 12.70 7.75
CA GLN A 123 -0.30 13.24 8.94
C GLN A 123 -0.33 12.22 10.09
N GLU A 124 0.11 11.01 9.81
CA GLU A 124 0.11 9.89 10.75
C GLU A 124 1.54 9.36 10.93
N LYS A 125 1.78 8.57 11.96
CA LYS A 125 3.05 7.85 12.11
C LYS A 125 3.04 6.60 11.26
N ALA A 126 3.18 6.80 9.95
CA ALA A 126 3.05 5.76 8.94
C ALA A 126 3.81 6.10 7.66
N ILE A 127 4.19 5.07 6.90
CA ILE A 127 4.87 5.22 5.60
C ILE A 127 4.49 4.08 4.67
N GLU A 128 4.46 4.37 3.38
CA GLU A 128 4.34 3.39 2.32
C GLU A 128 5.74 3.05 1.77
N LEU A 129 6.01 1.75 1.63
CA LEU A 129 7.30 1.21 1.20
C LEU A 129 7.14 0.29 -0.02
N HIS A 130 8.07 0.41 -0.97
CA HIS A 130 8.19 -0.46 -2.13
C HIS A 130 8.77 -1.81 -1.70
N GLY A 131 7.89 -2.75 -1.39
CA GLY A 131 8.27 -4.03 -0.81
C GLY A 131 7.16 -5.07 -0.88
N CYS A 132 7.52 -6.33 -0.63
CA CYS A 132 6.56 -7.39 -0.38
C CYS A 132 6.49 -7.72 1.11
N GLY A 133 5.28 -7.98 1.59
CA GLY A 133 5.01 -8.32 2.98
C GLY A 133 4.59 -9.77 3.12
N ILE A 134 5.30 -10.51 3.96
CA ILE A 134 5.09 -11.93 4.22
C ILE A 134 4.76 -12.12 5.70
N VAL A 135 3.64 -12.75 5.99
CA VAL A 135 3.27 -13.16 7.36
C VAL A 135 3.61 -14.62 7.53
N ARG A 136 4.43 -14.92 8.53
CA ARG A 136 4.85 -16.29 8.87
C ARG A 136 3.77 -17.01 9.67
N ALA A 137 3.93 -18.32 9.82
CA ALA A 137 3.05 -19.19 10.60
C ALA A 137 2.81 -18.73 12.05
N ASP A 138 3.78 -18.03 12.66
CA ASP A 138 3.67 -17.49 14.01
C ASP A 138 2.92 -16.13 14.07
N GLY A 139 2.42 -15.63 12.94
CA GLY A 139 1.74 -14.35 12.81
C GLY A 139 2.67 -13.14 12.76
N THR A 140 3.99 -13.35 12.73
CA THR A 140 4.98 -12.26 12.62
C THR A 140 5.24 -11.93 11.16
N GLY A 141 5.31 -10.65 10.86
CA GLY A 141 5.54 -10.13 9.51
C GLY A 141 7.02 -9.92 9.18
N ASN A 142 7.40 -10.28 7.99
CA ASN A 142 8.68 -9.94 7.36
C ASN A 142 8.43 -9.04 6.15
N LEU A 143 9.12 -7.90 6.10
CA LEU A 143 9.04 -6.96 5.00
C LEU A 143 10.31 -7.02 4.15
N PHE A 144 10.16 -7.30 2.87
CA PHE A 144 11.26 -7.34 1.90
C PHE A 144 11.15 -6.13 0.96
N VAL A 145 12.06 -5.17 1.12
CA VAL A 145 12.10 -3.95 0.32
C VAL A 145 13.20 -4.02 -0.74
N GLY A 146 12.98 -3.40 -1.89
CA GLY A 146 13.97 -3.40 -2.96
C GLY A 146 13.56 -2.50 -4.12
N HIS A 147 14.53 -2.02 -4.89
CA HIS A 147 14.27 -1.34 -6.15
C HIS A 147 13.57 -2.26 -7.17
N SER A 148 13.08 -1.68 -8.27
CA SER A 148 12.61 -2.48 -9.39
C SER A 148 13.74 -3.45 -9.85
N GLY A 149 13.39 -4.71 -10.03
CA GLY A 149 14.35 -5.76 -10.38
C GLY A 149 15.17 -6.34 -9.21
N ALA A 150 15.04 -5.86 -7.97
CA ALA A 150 15.81 -6.38 -6.83
C ALA A 150 15.39 -7.80 -6.37
N GLY A 151 14.32 -8.36 -6.94
CA GLY A 151 13.87 -9.72 -6.63
C GLY A 151 12.64 -9.82 -5.73
N LYS A 152 11.88 -8.75 -5.49
CA LYS A 152 10.64 -8.78 -4.68
C LYS A 152 9.65 -9.82 -5.18
N SER A 153 9.29 -9.79 -6.46
CA SER A 153 8.36 -10.77 -7.06
C SER A 153 8.91 -12.20 -7.02
N THR A 154 10.23 -12.37 -7.12
CA THR A 154 10.90 -13.67 -6.94
C THR A 154 10.78 -14.14 -5.49
N THR A 155 11.07 -13.28 -4.53
CA THR A 155 10.88 -13.55 -3.10
C THR A 155 9.44 -13.94 -2.81
N THR A 156 8.46 -13.18 -3.31
CA THR A 156 7.04 -13.52 -3.17
C THR A 156 6.75 -14.93 -3.67
N ARG A 157 7.23 -15.31 -4.88
CA ARG A 157 7.00 -16.65 -5.45
C ARG A 157 7.63 -17.75 -4.61
N LEU A 158 8.86 -17.57 -4.12
CA LEU A 158 9.52 -18.54 -3.26
C LEU A 158 8.76 -18.79 -1.94
N TRP A 159 8.27 -17.70 -1.32
CA TRP A 159 7.48 -17.84 -0.10
C TRP A 159 6.10 -18.46 -0.35
N MET A 160 5.52 -18.29 -1.54
CA MET A 160 4.24 -18.92 -1.92
C MET A 160 4.30 -20.43 -2.06
N GLU A 161 5.48 -21.02 -2.21
CA GLU A 161 5.64 -22.48 -2.20
C GLU A 161 5.34 -23.08 -0.82
N ARG A 162 5.25 -22.23 0.20
CA ARG A 162 4.88 -22.63 1.57
C ARG A 162 3.38 -22.45 1.80
N GLU A 163 2.77 -23.44 2.45
CA GLU A 163 1.34 -23.41 2.79
C GLU A 163 1.04 -22.64 4.10
N ASP A 164 2.09 -22.34 4.89
CA ASP A 164 1.99 -21.80 6.24
C ASP A 164 2.26 -20.29 6.31
N VAL A 165 2.23 -19.58 5.17
CA VAL A 165 2.47 -18.13 5.09
C VAL A 165 1.29 -17.41 4.43
N GLU A 166 1.17 -16.11 4.71
CA GLU A 166 0.26 -15.20 4.02
C GLU A 166 1.05 -14.10 3.33
N ILE A 167 0.71 -13.79 2.08
CA ILE A 167 1.27 -12.66 1.34
C ILE A 167 0.34 -11.46 1.49
N LEU A 168 0.82 -10.35 2.03
CA LEU A 168 0.04 -9.13 2.19
C LEU A 168 0.01 -8.29 0.90
N SER A 169 1.15 -8.13 0.26
CA SER A 169 1.30 -7.50 -1.05
C SER A 169 2.67 -7.86 -1.63
N ASP A 170 2.80 -7.83 -2.96
CA ASP A 170 4.05 -8.08 -3.66
C ASP A 170 4.76 -6.81 -4.14
N ASP A 171 4.16 -5.62 -3.93
CA ASP A 171 4.75 -4.37 -4.43
C ASP A 171 4.72 -3.22 -3.42
N ARG A 172 3.63 -3.05 -2.66
CA ARG A 172 3.46 -1.93 -1.72
C ARG A 172 2.96 -2.39 -0.37
N ILE A 173 3.65 -1.94 0.67
CA ILE A 173 3.29 -2.21 2.07
C ILE A 173 3.25 -0.90 2.84
N ILE A 174 2.16 -0.68 3.57
CA ILE A 174 2.10 0.40 4.54
C ILE A 174 2.61 -0.11 5.89
N VAL A 175 3.55 0.62 6.48
CA VAL A 175 3.99 0.39 7.86
C VAL A 175 3.52 1.56 8.71
N ARG A 176 2.89 1.26 9.84
CA ARG A 176 2.48 2.27 10.80
C ARG A 176 2.73 1.81 12.23
N ARG A 177 2.74 2.80 13.13
CA ARG A 177 2.76 2.55 14.57
C ARG A 177 1.39 2.06 15.03
N ASP A 178 1.36 0.95 15.76
CA ASP A 178 0.15 0.45 16.41
C ASP A 178 -0.03 1.18 17.75
N GLU A 179 -1.04 2.03 17.85
CA GLU A 179 -1.33 2.82 19.07
C GLU A 179 -2.08 2.03 20.14
N GLY A 180 -2.12 0.69 20.01
CA GLY A 180 -2.67 -0.18 21.03
C GLY A 180 -4.19 -0.13 21.13
N CYS A 181 -4.88 -0.39 20.06
CA CYS A 181 -6.30 -0.76 20.11
C CYS A 181 -6.43 -2.07 20.91
N GLN A 182 -7.08 -2.00 22.08
CA GLN A 182 -7.32 -3.15 22.96
C GLN A 182 -8.31 -4.18 22.39
N ASP A 183 -8.50 -4.23 21.08
CA ASP A 183 -9.49 -5.11 20.45
C ASP A 183 -8.88 -6.02 19.40
N ASP A 184 -8.00 -6.93 19.85
CA ASP A 184 -7.59 -8.11 19.05
C ASP A 184 -8.76 -9.09 18.74
N ARG A 185 -10.00 -8.75 19.13
CA ARG A 185 -11.16 -9.65 19.00
C ARG A 185 -12.02 -9.42 17.74
N ALA A 186 -11.73 -8.40 16.93
CA ALA A 186 -12.53 -8.05 15.74
C ALA A 186 -11.85 -8.30 14.40
N GLN A 187 -10.69 -8.95 14.35
CA GLN A 187 -10.14 -9.40 13.08
C GLN A 187 -10.90 -10.61 12.56
N LYS A 188 -12.02 -10.36 11.86
CA LYS A 188 -12.54 -11.33 10.92
C LYS A 188 -11.48 -11.47 9.82
N GLN A 189 -10.73 -12.56 9.85
CA GLN A 189 -9.83 -12.96 8.79
C GLN A 189 -10.63 -13.03 7.48
N VAL A 190 -10.37 -12.09 6.58
CA VAL A 190 -10.82 -12.21 5.20
C VAL A 190 -9.81 -13.15 4.53
N PRO A 191 -10.26 -14.23 3.90
CA PRO A 191 -9.34 -15.14 3.19
C PRO A 191 -8.59 -14.39 2.09
N PRO A 192 -7.30 -14.66 1.86
CA PRO A 192 -6.55 -14.04 0.79
C PRO A 192 -7.17 -14.37 -0.56
N LEU A 193 -7.51 -13.35 -1.35
CA LEU A 193 -7.98 -13.52 -2.72
C LEU A 193 -6.76 -13.66 -3.64
N ARG A 194 -6.62 -14.82 -4.29
CA ARG A 194 -5.63 -15.03 -5.35
C ARG A 194 -6.22 -14.55 -6.67
N PHE A 195 -5.62 -13.51 -7.26
CA PHE A 195 -5.95 -13.09 -8.62
C PHE A 195 -5.09 -13.88 -9.60
N ALA A 196 -5.73 -14.67 -10.48
CA ALA A 196 -5.05 -15.34 -11.58
C ALA A 196 -4.74 -14.32 -12.68
N ASN A 197 -3.48 -14.23 -13.11
CA ASN A 197 -3.09 -13.48 -14.30
C ASN A 197 -3.88 -13.98 -15.51
N GLY A 198 -4.61 -13.05 -16.14
CA GLY A 198 -5.48 -13.35 -17.28
C GLY A 198 -4.73 -13.89 -18.48
N ARG A 199 -4.97 -15.15 -18.77
CA ARG A 199 -5.32 -15.70 -20.08
C ARG A 199 -6.04 -17.02 -19.79
N ASN A 200 -7.34 -17.00 -20.01
CA ASN A 200 -8.32 -18.09 -19.89
C ASN A 200 -8.95 -18.26 -18.50
N ASP A 201 -10.16 -17.72 -18.45
CA ASP A 201 -11.25 -17.98 -17.54
C ASP A 201 -11.30 -19.40 -16.95
N LYS A 202 -10.99 -19.50 -15.66
CA LYS A 202 -11.72 -20.36 -14.72
C LYS A 202 -11.38 -19.90 -13.32
N VAL A 203 -12.29 -19.13 -12.72
CA VAL A 203 -12.32 -18.86 -11.28
C VAL A 203 -12.49 -20.21 -10.58
N PHE A 204 -11.41 -20.75 -10.04
CA PHE A 204 -11.50 -21.89 -9.10
C PHE A 204 -11.82 -21.32 -7.72
N MET A 205 -13.11 -21.26 -7.40
CA MET A 205 -13.56 -21.19 -6.02
C MET A 205 -13.25 -22.54 -5.37
N ARG A 206 -12.14 -22.65 -4.64
CA ARG A 206 -11.97 -23.70 -3.67
C ARG A 206 -12.75 -23.33 -2.42
N ASN A 207 -13.84 -24.05 -2.18
CA ASN A 207 -14.55 -24.07 -0.90
C ASN A 207 -13.70 -24.82 0.13
N ASP A 208 -12.61 -24.23 0.59
CA ASP A 208 -11.91 -24.74 1.74
C ASP A 208 -12.48 -24.04 2.99
N LYS A 209 -13.06 -24.84 3.88
CA LYS A 209 -13.58 -24.39 5.17
C LYS A 209 -12.48 -23.61 5.90
N PRO A 210 -12.82 -22.46 6.54
CA PRO A 210 -11.85 -21.70 7.31
C PRO A 210 -11.30 -22.60 8.43
N SER A 211 -10.02 -22.91 8.37
CA SER A 211 -9.34 -23.55 9.48
C SER A 211 -9.19 -22.49 10.57
N THR A 212 -10.00 -22.61 11.61
CA THR A 212 -9.84 -21.86 12.85
C THR A 212 -8.56 -22.38 13.55
N ARG A 213 -7.41 -21.91 13.12
CA ARG A 213 -6.17 -22.08 13.90
C ARG A 213 -6.18 -21.00 14.98
N ASN A 214 -6.45 -21.40 16.21
CA ASN A 214 -6.17 -20.60 17.39
C ASN A 214 -4.64 -20.47 17.48
N TYR A 215 -4.11 -19.33 17.05
CA TYR A 215 -2.74 -18.95 17.32
C TYR A 215 -2.63 -18.60 18.81
N ASN A 216 -2.23 -19.57 19.61
CA ASN A 216 -1.69 -19.29 20.94
C ASN A 216 -0.32 -18.65 20.73
N ALA A 217 -0.30 -17.34 20.48
CA ALA A 217 0.91 -16.56 20.49
C ALA A 217 1.51 -16.67 21.91
N SER A 218 2.57 -17.43 22.04
CA SER A 218 3.45 -17.30 23.21
C SER A 218 3.95 -15.86 23.18
N ILE A 219 3.53 -15.06 24.16
CA ILE A 219 3.91 -13.67 24.33
C ILE A 219 5.43 -13.66 24.58
N ARG A 220 6.21 -13.66 23.51
CA ARG A 220 7.58 -13.16 23.57
C ARG A 220 7.46 -11.66 23.80
N ASN A 221 8.16 -11.16 24.79
CA ASN A 221 8.23 -9.76 25.23
C ASN A 221 8.95 -8.90 24.16
N ASP A 222 8.33 -8.79 22.99
CA ASP A 222 8.90 -8.12 21.84
C ASP A 222 8.28 -6.73 21.72
N LYS A 223 9.12 -5.72 21.93
CA LYS A 223 8.76 -4.33 22.22
C LYS A 223 8.35 -3.52 20.98
N SER A 224 8.30 -4.13 19.79
CA SER A 224 7.92 -3.41 18.57
C SER A 224 6.40 -3.24 18.48
N ASN A 225 5.95 -2.00 18.49
CA ASN A 225 4.57 -1.63 18.18
C ASN A 225 4.39 -1.23 16.70
N MET A 226 5.26 -1.72 15.81
CA MET A 226 5.15 -1.48 14.38
C MET A 226 4.36 -2.60 13.71
N ARG A 227 3.41 -2.23 12.87
CA ARG A 227 2.55 -3.15 12.12
C ARG A 227 2.65 -2.85 10.62
N MET A 228 2.67 -3.88 9.81
CA MET A 228 2.58 -3.78 8.35
C MET A 228 1.20 -4.19 7.86
N TYR A 229 0.75 -3.53 6.80
CA TYR A 229 -0.56 -3.70 6.18
C TYR A 229 -0.40 -3.96 4.69
N GLY A 230 -1.18 -4.90 4.17
CA GLY A 230 -1.30 -5.10 2.74
C GLY A 230 -2.06 -3.97 2.06
N THR A 231 -1.82 -3.81 0.77
CA THR A 231 -2.42 -2.75 -0.05
C THR A 231 -3.04 -3.34 -1.32
N PRO A 232 -3.98 -2.64 -1.95
CA PRO A 232 -4.55 -3.06 -3.23
C PRO A 232 -3.60 -2.91 -4.42
N TRP A 233 -2.48 -2.19 -4.22
CA TRP A 233 -1.50 -1.91 -5.26
C TRP A 233 -0.51 -3.07 -5.33
N HIS A 234 -0.63 -3.85 -6.37
CA HIS A 234 0.16 -5.06 -6.57
C HIS A 234 1.10 -4.92 -7.79
N GLY A 235 2.19 -5.66 -7.75
CA GLY A 235 3.15 -5.79 -8.84
C GLY A 235 2.83 -6.95 -9.79
N GLU A 236 3.88 -7.52 -10.36
CA GLU A 236 3.78 -8.61 -11.36
C GLU A 236 3.20 -9.91 -10.80
N ALA A 237 3.36 -10.18 -9.50
CA ALA A 237 2.81 -11.37 -8.88
C ALA A 237 1.30 -11.25 -8.57
N ALA A 238 0.76 -10.03 -8.68
CA ALA A 238 -0.66 -9.70 -8.53
C ALA A 238 -1.27 -10.11 -7.17
N TYR A 239 -0.51 -9.87 -6.08
CA TYR A 239 -0.97 -10.15 -4.72
C TYR A 239 -1.31 -8.86 -3.96
N GLY A 240 -2.52 -8.84 -3.38
CA GLY A 240 -2.96 -7.84 -2.44
C GLY A 240 -3.94 -8.45 -1.43
N SER A 241 -3.68 -8.30 -0.14
CA SER A 241 -4.53 -8.77 0.95
C SER A 241 -4.80 -7.62 1.91
N PRO A 242 -6.04 -7.44 2.40
CA PRO A 242 -6.35 -6.45 3.44
C PRO A 242 -5.81 -6.85 4.82
N GLY A 243 -5.07 -7.94 4.90
CA GLY A 243 -4.45 -8.43 6.12
C GLY A 243 -3.40 -7.49 6.69
N SER A 244 -3.01 -7.75 7.92
CA SER A 244 -1.95 -7.03 8.61
C SER A 244 -1.23 -7.92 9.60
N ALA A 245 0.03 -7.61 9.88
CA ALA A 245 0.81 -8.34 10.87
C ALA A 245 1.75 -7.41 11.64
N ARG A 246 2.11 -7.79 12.86
CA ARG A 246 3.19 -7.13 13.59
C ARG A 246 4.49 -7.33 12.81
N LEU A 247 5.23 -6.24 12.59
CA LEU A 247 6.47 -6.26 11.83
C LEU A 247 7.62 -6.75 12.72
N GLY A 248 8.22 -7.88 12.34
CA GLY A 248 9.32 -8.52 13.05
C GLY A 248 10.69 -8.16 12.49
N SER A 249 10.84 -8.15 11.16
CA SER A 249 12.11 -7.86 10.49
C SER A 249 11.92 -7.22 9.12
N ILE A 250 12.91 -6.41 8.72
CA ILE A 250 12.97 -5.77 7.40
C ILE A 250 14.23 -6.25 6.67
N PHE A 251 14.06 -6.65 5.42
CA PHE A 251 15.13 -7.14 4.55
C PHE A 251 15.25 -6.24 3.31
N VAL A 252 16.40 -5.61 3.15
CA VAL A 252 16.73 -4.85 1.94
C VAL A 252 17.36 -5.83 0.95
N LEU A 253 16.60 -6.12 -0.12
CA LEU A 253 17.00 -7.10 -1.13
C LEU A 253 18.08 -6.55 -2.04
N GLU A 254 19.09 -7.37 -2.31
CA GLU A 254 20.06 -7.18 -3.37
C GLU A 254 20.42 -8.53 -4.01
N HIS A 255 20.87 -8.50 -5.25
CA HIS A 255 21.39 -9.70 -5.90
C HIS A 255 22.75 -10.07 -5.31
N GLY A 256 22.93 -11.34 -4.97
CA GLY A 256 24.19 -11.83 -4.43
C GLY A 256 24.20 -13.35 -4.36
N ALA A 257 25.36 -13.92 -4.06
CA ALA A 257 25.53 -15.34 -3.88
C ALA A 257 25.45 -15.72 -2.39
N GLY A 258 24.93 -16.91 -2.11
CA GLY A 258 25.06 -17.57 -0.83
C GLY A 258 24.09 -17.12 0.26
N ASN A 259 23.00 -16.44 -0.06
CA ASN A 259 21.92 -16.08 0.88
C ASN A 259 22.45 -15.39 2.15
N VAL A 260 23.24 -14.31 1.98
CA VAL A 260 23.94 -13.61 3.06
C VAL A 260 23.09 -12.51 3.68
N LEU A 261 22.89 -12.59 4.99
CA LEU A 261 22.23 -11.55 5.80
C LEU A 261 23.27 -10.74 6.57
N THR A 262 23.23 -9.42 6.39
CA THR A 262 24.10 -8.48 7.10
C THR A 262 23.26 -7.46 7.84
N ARG A 263 23.43 -7.35 9.16
CA ARG A 263 22.72 -6.36 9.97
C ARG A 263 23.09 -4.94 9.51
N LEU A 264 22.08 -4.10 9.25
CA LEU A 264 22.30 -2.69 8.95
C LEU A 264 22.38 -1.87 10.24
N SER A 265 23.23 -0.84 10.23
CA SER A 265 23.18 0.22 11.22
C SER A 265 21.90 1.06 11.04
N ALA A 266 21.45 1.79 12.07
CA ALA A 266 20.26 2.61 11.99
C ALA A 266 20.32 3.63 10.84
N SER A 267 21.46 4.30 10.65
CA SER A 267 21.62 5.27 9.56
C SER A 267 21.56 4.64 8.16
N GLN A 268 22.18 3.47 7.99
CA GLN A 268 22.10 2.72 6.73
C GLN A 268 20.65 2.28 6.47
N ALA A 269 19.96 1.74 7.48
CA ALA A 269 18.58 1.30 7.35
C ALA A 269 17.64 2.46 6.99
N VAL A 270 17.75 3.62 7.65
CA VAL A 270 16.95 4.80 7.29
C VAL A 270 17.19 5.20 5.83
N ALA A 271 18.45 5.28 5.38
CA ALA A 271 18.78 5.66 4.01
C ALA A 271 18.19 4.66 2.99
N GLU A 272 18.32 3.35 3.24
CA GLU A 272 17.81 2.31 2.37
C GLU A 272 16.27 2.31 2.31
N LEU A 273 15.60 2.51 3.45
CA LEU A 273 14.14 2.56 3.50
C LEU A 273 13.60 3.84 2.88
N PHE A 274 14.22 5.00 3.15
CA PHE A 274 13.82 6.27 2.54
C PHE A 274 13.90 6.23 1.01
N ALA A 275 14.97 5.64 0.46
CA ALA A 275 15.12 5.47 -0.99
C ALA A 275 14.06 4.53 -1.63
N ARG A 276 13.29 3.80 -0.82
CA ARG A 276 12.24 2.86 -1.23
C ARG A 276 10.87 3.22 -0.68
N SER A 277 10.73 4.44 -0.17
CA SER A 277 9.47 4.96 0.35
C SER A 277 8.76 5.83 -0.68
N PHE A 278 7.44 5.84 -0.57
CA PHE A 278 6.59 6.76 -1.32
C PHE A 278 6.25 7.95 -0.43
N VAL A 279 6.97 9.06 -0.64
CA VAL A 279 6.82 10.29 0.14
C VAL A 279 6.50 11.44 -0.80
N PRO A 280 5.51 12.29 -0.49
CA PRO A 280 5.26 13.48 -1.29
C PRO A 280 6.37 14.52 -1.05
N PHE A 281 7.28 14.67 -1.99
CA PHE A 281 8.49 15.53 -1.86
C PHE A 281 8.23 17.03 -2.05
N HIS A 282 7.02 17.43 -2.40
CA HIS A 282 6.69 18.83 -2.68
C HIS A 282 6.60 19.71 -1.42
N ARG A 283 6.65 19.11 -0.22
CA ARG A 283 6.71 19.80 1.07
C ARG A 283 7.79 19.22 1.96
N HIS A 284 8.53 20.13 2.58
CA HIS A 284 9.63 19.77 3.49
C HIS A 284 9.12 18.99 4.71
N GLU A 285 7.98 19.42 5.27
CA GLU A 285 7.37 18.82 6.45
C GLU A 285 7.00 17.34 6.24
N TYR A 286 6.64 16.95 5.01
CA TYR A 286 6.33 15.55 4.69
C TYR A 286 7.60 14.69 4.68
N VAL A 287 8.71 15.24 4.18
CA VAL A 287 10.00 14.56 4.18
C VAL A 287 10.53 14.42 5.61
N GLU A 288 10.42 15.47 6.43
CA GLU A 288 10.81 15.42 7.84
C GLU A 288 10.00 14.37 8.61
N SER A 289 8.66 14.38 8.47
CA SER A 289 7.77 13.40 9.10
C SER A 289 8.12 11.96 8.70
N ALA A 290 8.42 11.72 7.43
CA ALA A 290 8.84 10.41 6.94
C ALA A 290 10.18 9.97 7.54
N LEU A 291 11.18 10.87 7.60
CA LEU A 291 12.48 10.57 8.19
C LEU A 291 12.39 10.30 9.70
N GLU A 292 11.60 11.08 10.44
CA GLU A 292 11.35 10.85 11.87
C GLU A 292 10.71 9.48 12.10
N PHE A 293 9.68 9.15 11.31
CA PHE A 293 9.03 7.84 11.41
C PHE A 293 9.99 6.70 11.06
N LEU A 294 10.81 6.84 10.03
CA LEU A 294 11.81 5.83 9.67
C LEU A 294 12.85 5.63 10.77
N GLN A 295 13.27 6.69 11.50
CA GLN A 295 14.16 6.56 12.65
C GLN A 295 13.50 5.77 13.79
N GLU A 296 12.22 6.03 14.08
CA GLU A 296 11.45 5.24 15.04
C GLU A 296 11.36 3.76 14.59
N LEU A 297 11.04 3.53 13.31
CA LEU A 297 10.90 2.20 12.73
C LEU A 297 12.17 1.36 12.86
N VAL A 298 13.32 1.88 12.43
CA VAL A 298 14.59 1.12 12.48
C VAL A 298 15.14 0.94 13.90
N SER A 299 14.68 1.76 14.85
CA SER A 299 14.99 1.61 16.27
C SER A 299 14.17 0.48 16.91
N ALA A 300 12.97 0.23 16.39
CA ALA A 300 12.03 -0.76 16.90
C ALA A 300 12.14 -2.12 16.17
N VAL A 301 12.52 -2.13 14.88
CA VAL A 301 12.51 -3.31 14.02
C VAL A 301 13.91 -3.56 13.45
N PRO A 302 14.43 -4.79 13.56
CA PRO A 302 15.71 -5.16 12.96
C PRO A 302 15.68 -5.08 11.44
N CYS A 303 16.73 -4.44 10.86
CA CYS A 303 16.89 -4.29 9.43
C CYS A 303 18.17 -5.00 8.95
N TYR A 304 18.05 -5.72 7.85
CA TYR A 304 19.14 -6.49 7.26
C TYR A 304 19.28 -6.18 5.78
N ARG A 305 20.51 -6.10 5.29
CA ARG A 305 20.81 -6.26 3.87
C ARG A 305 20.77 -7.74 3.56
N TYR A 306 20.06 -8.11 2.52
CA TYR A 306 19.89 -9.50 2.12
C TYR A 306 20.34 -9.71 0.67
N ALA A 307 21.59 -10.17 0.52
CA ALA A 307 22.10 -10.66 -0.74
C ALA A 307 21.62 -12.10 -0.91
N PHE A 308 20.71 -12.36 -1.86
CA PHE A 308 20.08 -13.67 -2.00
C PHE A 308 20.22 -14.25 -3.39
N GLU A 309 20.24 -15.57 -3.45
CA GLU A 309 20.05 -16.38 -4.63
C GLU A 309 18.58 -16.80 -4.73
N PRO A 310 17.97 -16.81 -5.93
CA PRO A 310 16.56 -17.13 -6.08
C PRO A 310 16.27 -18.64 -6.01
N ASP A 311 16.58 -19.25 -4.88
CA ASP A 311 16.38 -20.68 -4.60
C ASP A 311 15.67 -20.93 -3.25
N GLY A 312 15.38 -22.19 -2.94
CA GLY A 312 14.73 -22.57 -1.67
C GLY A 312 15.52 -22.19 -0.43
N GLY A 313 16.85 -22.12 -0.51
CA GLY A 313 17.73 -21.72 0.58
C GLY A 313 17.52 -20.27 1.02
N ALA A 314 16.99 -19.43 0.13
CA ALA A 314 16.65 -18.06 0.47
C ALA A 314 15.56 -17.95 1.55
N VAL A 315 14.55 -18.77 1.50
CA VAL A 315 13.48 -18.80 2.51
C VAL A 315 13.97 -19.35 3.83
N GLU A 316 14.70 -20.50 3.78
CA GLU A 316 15.24 -21.14 4.96
C GLU A 316 16.20 -20.24 5.72
N ARG A 317 17.05 -19.47 5.01
CA ARG A 317 17.97 -18.51 5.62
C ARG A 317 17.27 -17.42 6.44
N VAL A 318 16.12 -16.96 6.00
CA VAL A 318 15.30 -15.97 6.74
C VAL A 318 14.67 -16.63 7.96
N LEU A 319 14.17 -17.85 7.83
CA LEU A 319 13.57 -18.59 8.94
C LEU A 319 14.57 -18.85 10.06
N GLU A 320 15.79 -19.30 9.72
CA GLU A 320 16.88 -19.50 10.70
C GLU A 320 17.21 -18.25 11.53
N LEU A 321 17.09 -17.06 10.94
CA LEU A 321 17.32 -15.81 11.65
C LEU A 321 16.21 -15.49 12.65
N CYS A 322 14.99 -15.92 12.34
CA CYS A 322 13.78 -15.53 13.08
C CYS A 322 13.40 -16.50 14.20
N ASP A 323 14.00 -17.70 14.21
CA ASP A 323 13.86 -18.72 15.25
C ASP A 323 14.82 -18.45 16.44
#